data_2fa486add3c7b27ffa74188cbe2c6731
#
_entry.id   2fa486add3c7b27ffa74188cbe2c6731
#
_cell.length_a   1.000
_cell.length_b   1.000
_cell.length_c   1.000
_cell.angle_alpha   90.00
_cell.angle_beta   90.00
_cell.angle_gamma   90.00
#
_symmetry.space_group_name_H-M   'P 1'
#
loop_
_entity.id
_entity.type
_entity.pdbx_description
1 polymer ?
#
loop_
_entity_poly.entity_id
_entity_poly.type
_entity_poly.pdbx_seq_one_letter_code
_entity_poly.pdbx_strand_id
1 'polypeptide(L)'
;FSFDNVFGPAASSRDVYASVAKRVVNSVVEGYHGTIFAYGMTGTGKTYSMQGLPSSPGIIPLSISEIFAQVSFATTTISVSYLEIYNERVKDLLNPTVASDSLKLQDTPDGLVRVRNLRCVRVATSQELKDLISHGDLSRRTEGTEFNSVSSRSHAVLQIFLEKSDPLTRATATTVLSLCDLAGSERAAADAERRKEGAYINRSLLALGTIIARLSASSVAGDSHEHIPYRDSKLTRLLQHSLSGGALVSVLCTIDTHSTAKQALAETVNTLRFAARAKNV
;
A
#
# COMPACT_ATOMS: atom_id res chain seq x y z
N PHE A 1 4.15 22.79 8.42
CA PHE A 1 4.08 21.33 8.48
C PHE A 1 5.40 20.78 9.03
N SER A 2 5.33 19.74 9.85
CA SER A 2 6.48 19.03 10.42
C SER A 2 6.31 17.54 10.20
N PHE A 3 7.35 16.86 9.70
CA PHE A 3 7.34 15.43 9.35
C PHE A 3 8.54 14.72 9.97
N ASP A 4 8.47 13.38 10.07
CA ASP A 4 9.59 12.59 10.61
C ASP A 4 10.79 12.62 9.68
N ASN A 5 10.54 12.61 8.35
CA ASN A 5 11.57 12.72 7.33
C ASN A 5 11.09 13.62 6.18
N VAL A 6 12.04 14.37 5.59
CA VAL A 6 11.82 15.16 4.37
C VAL A 6 12.98 14.89 3.43
N PHE A 7 12.66 14.50 2.19
CA PHE A 7 13.64 14.16 1.16
C PHE A 7 13.67 15.23 0.09
N GLY A 8 14.83 15.79 -0.18
CA GLY A 8 15.04 16.72 -1.28
C GLY A 8 15.34 16.00 -2.60
N PRO A 9 15.50 16.76 -3.71
CA PRO A 9 15.74 16.22 -5.05
C PRO A 9 16.99 15.34 -5.19
N ALA A 10 17.98 15.51 -4.30
CA ALA A 10 19.22 14.72 -4.31
C ALA A 10 19.10 13.38 -3.59
N ALA A 11 17.99 13.13 -2.87
CA ALA A 11 17.81 11.88 -2.14
C ALA A 11 17.61 10.71 -3.10
N SER A 12 18.36 9.63 -2.90
CA SER A 12 18.20 8.39 -3.66
C SER A 12 17.04 7.53 -3.12
N SER A 13 16.57 6.59 -3.92
CA SER A 13 15.58 5.58 -3.47
C SER A 13 16.11 4.76 -2.27
N ARG A 14 17.43 4.58 -2.16
CA ARG A 14 18.06 3.88 -1.03
C ARG A 14 18.00 4.71 0.25
N ASP A 15 18.17 6.03 0.17
CA ASP A 15 18.05 6.93 1.32
C ASP A 15 16.62 6.94 1.84
N VAL A 16 15.64 7.01 0.92
CA VAL A 16 14.22 6.92 1.26
C VAL A 16 13.92 5.56 1.91
N TYR A 17 14.38 4.46 1.32
CA TYR A 17 14.19 3.12 1.88
C TYR A 17 14.76 3.00 3.29
N ALA A 18 15.99 3.44 3.50
CA ALA A 18 16.68 3.35 4.80
C ALA A 18 15.93 4.08 5.91
N SER A 19 15.34 5.24 5.59
CA SER A 19 14.64 6.07 6.57
C SER A 19 13.18 5.70 6.78
N VAL A 20 12.47 5.28 5.71
CA VAL A 20 11.00 5.09 5.70
C VAL A 20 10.61 3.62 5.85
N ALA A 21 11.31 2.72 5.16
CA ALA A 21 10.86 1.35 4.96
C ALA A 21 11.62 0.32 5.80
N LYS A 22 12.93 0.48 5.96
CA LYS A 22 13.80 -0.53 6.57
C LYS A 22 13.34 -0.98 7.95
N ARG A 23 12.93 -0.02 8.81
CA ARG A 23 12.42 -0.32 10.15
C ARG A 23 11.16 -1.18 10.10
N VAL A 24 10.22 -0.85 9.20
CA VAL A 24 8.98 -1.61 9.02
C VAL A 24 9.28 -3.04 8.55
N VAL A 25 10.18 -3.19 7.58
CA VAL A 25 10.59 -4.50 7.05
C VAL A 25 11.25 -5.36 8.14
N ASN A 26 12.16 -4.79 8.91
CA ASN A 26 12.83 -5.51 10.00
C ASN A 26 11.81 -5.96 11.06
N SER A 27 10.87 -5.09 11.45
CA SER A 27 9.82 -5.46 12.40
C SER A 27 8.94 -6.61 11.87
N VAL A 28 8.70 -6.68 10.55
CA VAL A 28 7.95 -7.82 9.98
C VAL A 28 8.76 -9.12 10.10
N VAL A 29 10.06 -9.07 9.88
CA VAL A 29 10.95 -10.24 10.09
C VAL A 29 11.01 -10.61 11.56
N GLU A 30 10.90 -9.66 12.49
CA GLU A 30 10.86 -9.91 13.95
C GLU A 30 9.54 -10.51 14.44
N GLY A 31 8.44 -10.35 13.71
CA GLY A 31 7.15 -10.95 14.06
C GLY A 31 5.98 -9.96 14.19
N TYR A 32 6.15 -8.71 13.76
CA TYR A 32 5.09 -7.70 13.74
C TYR A 32 4.52 -7.53 12.32
N HIS A 33 3.30 -7.03 12.20
CA HIS A 33 2.77 -6.64 10.90
C HIS A 33 3.32 -5.29 10.47
N GLY A 34 3.48 -5.10 9.16
CA GLY A 34 3.99 -3.86 8.58
C GLY A 34 3.19 -3.40 7.37
N THR A 35 3.03 -2.10 7.22
CA THR A 35 2.39 -1.50 6.04
C THR A 35 3.15 -0.26 5.60
N ILE A 36 3.45 -0.19 4.31
CA ILE A 36 4.05 0.98 3.67
C ILE A 36 3.18 1.37 2.50
N PHE A 37 2.75 2.61 2.44
CA PHE A 37 1.99 3.11 1.28
C PHE A 37 2.48 4.47 0.80
N ALA A 38 2.46 4.63 -0.54
CA ALA A 38 2.77 5.88 -1.21
C ALA A 38 1.47 6.64 -1.51
N TYR A 39 1.42 7.92 -1.12
CA TYR A 39 0.29 8.82 -1.28
C TYR A 39 0.71 10.11 -1.99
N GLY A 40 -0.14 10.66 -2.84
CA GLY A 40 0.11 11.92 -3.55
C GLY A 40 -0.58 11.98 -4.90
N MET A 41 -0.48 13.10 -5.59
CA MET A 41 -1.06 13.35 -6.90
C MET A 41 -0.45 12.42 -7.97
N THR A 42 -1.15 12.19 -9.07
CA THR A 42 -0.61 11.50 -10.26
C THR A 42 0.63 12.26 -10.78
N GLY A 43 1.65 11.51 -11.18
CA GLY A 43 2.90 12.08 -11.73
C GLY A 43 3.93 12.51 -10.68
N THR A 44 3.61 12.50 -9.37
CA THR A 44 4.55 12.92 -8.31
C THR A 44 5.57 11.86 -7.90
N GLY A 45 5.53 10.65 -8.47
CA GLY A 45 6.55 9.63 -8.26
C GLY A 45 6.18 8.52 -7.27
N LYS A 46 4.89 8.31 -6.93
CA LYS A 46 4.45 7.18 -6.06
C LYS A 46 4.97 5.82 -6.55
N THR A 47 4.62 5.47 -7.79
CA THR A 47 5.03 4.19 -8.41
C THR A 47 6.55 4.11 -8.55
N TYR A 48 7.21 5.21 -8.90
CA TYR A 48 8.68 5.26 -8.93
C TYR A 48 9.28 4.99 -7.53
N SER A 49 8.74 5.58 -6.49
CA SER A 49 9.22 5.35 -5.12
C SER A 49 8.98 3.90 -4.67
N MET A 50 7.84 3.29 -5.06
CA MET A 50 7.51 1.93 -4.69
C MET A 50 8.27 0.88 -5.51
N GLN A 51 8.27 0.99 -6.84
CA GLN A 51 8.88 0.02 -7.74
C GLN A 51 10.32 0.38 -8.13
N GLY A 52 10.58 1.66 -8.40
CA GLY A 52 11.86 2.14 -8.92
C GLY A 52 12.09 1.78 -10.39
N LEU A 53 13.35 1.80 -10.74
CA LEU A 53 13.91 1.36 -12.04
C LEU A 53 14.94 0.26 -11.80
N PRO A 54 15.34 -0.51 -12.82
CA PRO A 54 16.39 -1.52 -12.68
C PRO A 54 17.71 -0.96 -12.11
N SER A 55 18.06 0.27 -12.52
CA SER A 55 19.25 0.99 -12.04
C SER A 55 19.08 1.69 -10.67
N SER A 56 17.83 1.91 -10.26
CA SER A 56 17.49 2.60 -8.99
C SER A 56 16.26 1.93 -8.37
N PRO A 57 16.43 0.78 -7.69
CA PRO A 57 15.32 0.00 -7.13
C PRO A 57 14.58 0.80 -6.05
N GLY A 58 13.24 0.70 -6.07
CA GLY A 58 12.35 1.33 -5.11
C GLY A 58 12.15 0.50 -3.83
N ILE A 59 11.16 0.90 -3.04
CA ILE A 59 10.86 0.29 -1.74
C ILE A 59 10.54 -1.21 -1.88
N ILE A 60 9.74 -1.63 -2.87
CA ILE A 60 9.36 -3.02 -3.05
C ILE A 60 10.58 -3.93 -3.28
N PRO A 61 11.42 -3.73 -4.32
CA PRO A 61 12.56 -4.61 -4.55
C PRO A 61 13.61 -4.54 -3.43
N LEU A 62 13.78 -3.41 -2.75
CA LEU A 62 14.68 -3.29 -1.60
C LEU A 62 14.13 -4.07 -0.39
N SER A 63 12.82 -4.01 -0.12
CA SER A 63 12.17 -4.79 0.94
C SER A 63 12.30 -6.30 0.70
N ILE A 64 12.10 -6.74 -0.54
CA ILE A 64 12.29 -8.15 -0.92
C ILE A 64 13.72 -8.59 -0.63
N SER A 65 14.71 -7.81 -1.07
CA SER A 65 16.12 -8.14 -0.85
C SER A 65 16.48 -8.22 0.63
N GLU A 66 15.95 -7.30 1.45
CA GLU A 66 16.15 -7.28 2.91
C GLU A 66 15.52 -8.50 3.59
N ILE A 67 14.25 -8.84 3.26
CA ILE A 67 13.54 -10.01 3.82
C ILE A 67 14.33 -11.28 3.52
N PHE A 68 14.68 -11.52 2.25
CA PHE A 68 15.38 -12.74 1.84
C PHE A 68 16.80 -12.85 2.39
N ALA A 69 17.43 -11.73 2.78
CA ALA A 69 18.72 -11.72 3.45
C ALA A 69 18.64 -12.08 4.95
N GLN A 70 17.47 -11.89 5.59
CA GLN A 70 17.33 -12.04 7.03
C GLN A 70 16.59 -13.32 7.45
N VAL A 71 15.70 -13.85 6.61
CA VAL A 71 14.87 -15.02 6.99
C VAL A 71 15.64 -16.34 6.88
N SER A 72 15.38 -17.26 7.82
CA SER A 72 15.80 -18.64 7.72
C SER A 72 14.70 -19.48 7.06
N PHE A 73 14.97 -20.02 5.90
CA PHE A 73 14.02 -20.89 5.17
C PHE A 73 13.80 -22.26 5.83
N ALA A 74 14.61 -22.62 6.84
CA ALA A 74 14.36 -23.80 7.66
C ALA A 74 13.13 -23.63 8.57
N THR A 75 12.81 -22.41 8.96
CA THR A 75 11.71 -22.09 9.89
C THR A 75 10.68 -21.10 9.34
N THR A 76 10.95 -20.49 8.18
CA THR A 76 10.09 -19.46 7.61
C THR A 76 9.67 -19.80 6.19
N THR A 77 8.37 -19.79 5.96
CA THR A 77 7.77 -19.86 4.61
C THR A 77 7.35 -18.47 4.17
N ILE A 78 7.68 -18.11 2.94
CA ILE A 78 7.27 -16.85 2.31
C ILE A 78 6.20 -17.14 1.29
N SER A 79 5.08 -16.42 1.36
CA SER A 79 4.03 -16.44 0.36
C SER A 79 3.67 -15.00 -0.04
N VAL A 80 3.14 -14.83 -1.24
CA VAL A 80 2.80 -13.51 -1.78
C VAL A 80 1.43 -13.51 -2.42
N SER A 81 0.67 -12.45 -2.22
CA SER A 81 -0.50 -12.08 -3.01
C SER A 81 -0.32 -10.69 -3.58
N TYR A 82 -0.83 -10.47 -4.78
CA TYR A 82 -0.77 -9.17 -5.44
C TYR A 82 -2.13 -8.86 -6.05
N LEU A 83 -2.74 -7.77 -5.59
CA LEU A 83 -4.08 -7.39 -5.99
C LEU A 83 -4.15 -5.91 -6.42
N GLU A 84 -5.15 -5.62 -7.22
CA GLU A 84 -5.54 -4.27 -7.61
C GLU A 84 -6.95 -3.97 -7.09
N ILE A 85 -7.15 -2.73 -6.60
CA ILE A 85 -8.48 -2.21 -6.27
C ILE A 85 -8.77 -1.06 -7.24
N TYR A 86 -9.77 -1.28 -8.09
CA TYR A 86 -10.24 -0.32 -9.07
C TYR A 86 -11.77 -0.24 -9.05
N ASN A 87 -12.34 0.94 -8.94
CA ASN A 87 -13.79 1.15 -8.83
C ASN A 87 -14.46 0.26 -7.76
N GLU A 88 -13.87 0.16 -6.58
CA GLU A 88 -14.33 -0.70 -5.49
C GLU A 88 -14.45 -2.18 -5.89
N ARG A 89 -13.74 -2.63 -6.92
CA ARG A 89 -13.60 -4.03 -7.30
C ARG A 89 -12.17 -4.50 -7.05
N VAL A 90 -12.05 -5.72 -6.55
CA VAL A 90 -10.73 -6.36 -6.38
C VAL A 90 -10.44 -7.19 -7.61
N LYS A 91 -9.20 -7.10 -8.09
CA LYS A 91 -8.67 -7.94 -9.17
C LYS A 91 -7.43 -8.65 -8.65
N ASP A 92 -7.27 -9.92 -8.98
CA ASP A 92 -6.08 -10.70 -8.69
C ASP A 92 -5.06 -10.50 -9.81
N LEU A 93 -3.93 -9.87 -9.50
CA LEU A 93 -2.87 -9.63 -10.49
C LEU A 93 -2.00 -10.86 -10.76
N LEU A 94 -2.03 -11.87 -9.86
CA LEU A 94 -1.34 -13.15 -10.05
C LEU A 94 -2.22 -14.21 -10.73
N ASN A 95 -3.53 -13.95 -10.82
CA ASN A 95 -4.50 -14.80 -11.52
C ASN A 95 -5.64 -13.96 -12.12
N PRO A 96 -5.38 -13.22 -13.21
CA PRO A 96 -6.35 -12.28 -13.79
C PRO A 96 -7.62 -12.94 -14.35
N THR A 97 -7.65 -14.27 -14.47
CA THR A 97 -8.83 -15.02 -14.94
C THR A 97 -9.93 -15.17 -13.88
N VAL A 98 -9.62 -14.90 -12.61
CA VAL A 98 -10.60 -14.98 -11.52
C VAL A 98 -11.56 -13.79 -11.61
N ALA A 99 -12.86 -14.08 -11.62
CA ALA A 99 -13.87 -13.05 -11.64
C ALA A 99 -13.82 -12.17 -10.38
N SER A 100 -13.81 -10.85 -10.54
CA SER A 100 -13.77 -9.88 -9.41
C SER A 100 -14.90 -10.07 -8.41
N ASP A 101 -16.07 -10.53 -8.83
CA ASP A 101 -17.22 -10.75 -7.96
C ASP A 101 -17.03 -11.94 -7.00
N SER A 102 -16.09 -12.85 -7.28
CA SER A 102 -15.69 -13.94 -6.40
C SER A 102 -14.66 -13.50 -5.34
N LEU A 103 -13.97 -12.38 -5.55
CA LEU A 103 -12.95 -11.84 -4.66
C LEU A 103 -13.60 -10.94 -3.59
N LYS A 104 -13.93 -11.54 -2.45
CA LYS A 104 -14.62 -10.84 -1.34
C LYS A 104 -13.71 -10.68 -0.13
N LEU A 105 -13.74 -9.50 0.48
CA LEU A 105 -13.05 -9.28 1.75
C LEU A 105 -13.78 -10.03 2.88
N GLN A 106 -13.01 -10.73 3.68
CA GLN A 106 -13.49 -11.55 4.78
C GLN A 106 -12.62 -11.33 6.01
N ASP A 107 -13.25 -11.21 7.18
CA ASP A 107 -12.55 -11.23 8.47
C ASP A 107 -12.03 -12.64 8.75
N THR A 108 -10.81 -12.72 9.25
CA THR A 108 -10.18 -13.98 9.67
C THR A 108 -10.12 -14.05 11.19
N PRO A 109 -10.04 -15.26 11.79
CA PRO A 109 -10.02 -15.44 13.25
C PRO A 109 -8.84 -14.72 13.95
N ASP A 110 -7.74 -14.48 13.21
CA ASP A 110 -6.57 -13.74 13.67
C ASP A 110 -6.76 -12.21 13.64
N GLY A 111 -7.97 -11.73 13.33
CA GLY A 111 -8.30 -10.29 13.30
C GLY A 111 -7.85 -9.57 12.03
N LEU A 112 -7.28 -10.29 11.08
CA LEU A 112 -6.91 -9.72 9.77
C LEU A 112 -8.11 -9.68 8.81
N VAL A 113 -8.00 -8.87 7.78
CA VAL A 113 -8.91 -8.88 6.64
C VAL A 113 -8.18 -9.48 5.45
N ARG A 114 -8.72 -10.57 4.90
CA ARG A 114 -8.15 -11.23 3.71
C ARG A 114 -9.15 -11.21 2.56
N VAL A 115 -8.65 -11.36 1.35
CA VAL A 115 -9.49 -11.49 0.16
C VAL A 115 -9.68 -12.99 -0.14
N ARG A 116 -10.94 -13.45 -0.04
CA ARG A 116 -11.29 -14.83 -0.39
C ARG A 116 -11.01 -15.07 -1.88
N ASN A 117 -10.54 -16.27 -2.22
CA ASN A 117 -10.19 -16.72 -3.58
C ASN A 117 -9.03 -15.94 -4.25
N LEU A 118 -8.36 -15.04 -3.53
CA LEU A 118 -7.14 -14.40 -4.01
C LEU A 118 -6.01 -15.42 -4.07
N ARG A 119 -5.29 -15.46 -5.17
CA ARG A 119 -4.12 -16.35 -5.32
C ARG A 119 -3.02 -15.90 -4.37
N CYS A 120 -2.56 -16.86 -3.56
CA CYS A 120 -1.38 -16.71 -2.72
C CYS A 120 -0.35 -17.73 -3.19
N VAL A 121 0.83 -17.27 -3.58
CA VAL A 121 1.89 -18.10 -4.16
C VAL A 121 3.05 -18.19 -3.18
N ARG A 122 3.47 -19.41 -2.84
CA ARG A 122 4.68 -19.65 -2.07
C ARG A 122 5.90 -19.43 -2.95
N VAL A 123 6.91 -18.75 -2.41
CA VAL A 123 8.16 -18.44 -3.11
C VAL A 123 9.37 -18.87 -2.30
N ALA A 124 10.39 -19.37 -2.99
CA ALA A 124 11.63 -19.85 -2.38
C ALA A 124 12.81 -18.89 -2.59
N THR A 125 12.75 -18.02 -3.58
CA THR A 125 13.84 -17.11 -3.92
C THR A 125 13.34 -15.69 -4.13
N SER A 126 14.21 -14.70 -3.90
CA SER A 126 13.90 -13.30 -4.18
C SER A 126 13.64 -13.04 -5.66
N GLN A 127 14.27 -13.82 -6.55
CA GLN A 127 14.07 -13.68 -7.99
C GLN A 127 12.68 -14.17 -8.40
N GLU A 128 12.24 -15.32 -7.90
CA GLU A 128 10.90 -15.83 -8.14
C GLU A 128 9.82 -14.81 -7.72
N LEU A 129 9.99 -14.17 -6.56
CA LEU A 129 9.07 -13.11 -6.12
C LEU A 129 9.09 -11.90 -7.05
N LYS A 130 10.25 -11.44 -7.49
CA LYS A 130 10.38 -10.33 -8.44
C LYS A 130 9.74 -10.66 -9.79
N ASP A 131 9.86 -11.89 -10.27
CA ASP A 131 9.26 -12.34 -11.54
C ASP A 131 7.73 -12.38 -11.43
N LEU A 132 7.18 -12.85 -10.30
CA LEU A 132 5.73 -12.79 -10.02
C LEU A 132 5.19 -11.35 -10.00
N ILE A 133 5.90 -10.42 -9.38
CA ILE A 133 5.51 -9.01 -9.34
C ILE A 133 5.54 -8.42 -10.75
N SER A 134 6.60 -8.69 -11.52
CA SER A 134 6.72 -8.22 -12.91
C SER A 134 5.58 -8.73 -13.78
N HIS A 135 5.18 -9.99 -13.60
CA HIS A 135 4.02 -10.57 -14.28
C HIS A 135 2.70 -9.88 -13.87
N GLY A 136 2.52 -9.63 -12.59
CA GLY A 136 1.36 -8.89 -12.07
C GLY A 136 1.28 -7.45 -12.61
N ASP A 137 2.43 -6.77 -12.72
CA ASP A 137 2.51 -5.42 -13.29
C ASP A 137 2.16 -5.39 -14.79
N LEU A 138 2.54 -6.42 -15.54
CA LEU A 138 2.09 -6.57 -16.94
C LEU A 138 0.58 -6.74 -17.02
N SER A 139 -0.02 -7.57 -16.15
CA SER A 139 -1.48 -7.74 -16.08
C SER A 139 -2.22 -6.45 -15.73
N ARG A 140 -1.61 -5.58 -14.90
CA ARG A 140 -2.15 -4.27 -14.55
C ARG A 140 -2.13 -3.29 -15.73
N ARG A 141 -1.11 -3.37 -16.61
CA ARG A 141 -0.93 -2.45 -17.76
C ARG A 141 -1.81 -2.80 -18.96
N THR A 142 -2.06 -4.05 -19.22
CA THR A 142 -2.76 -4.53 -20.44
C THR A 142 -4.23 -4.10 -20.53
N GLU A 143 -4.85 -3.66 -19.44
CA GLU A 143 -6.24 -3.17 -19.43
C GLU A 143 -6.37 -1.65 -19.57
N GLY A 144 -5.24 -0.92 -19.62
CA GLY A 144 -5.21 0.53 -19.87
C GLY A 144 -5.36 0.83 -21.37
N THR A 145 -6.29 1.74 -21.72
CA THR A 145 -6.27 2.36 -23.06
C THR A 145 -5.09 3.34 -23.17
N GLU A 146 -4.55 3.54 -24.36
CA GLU A 146 -3.36 4.38 -24.65
C GLU A 146 -3.41 5.80 -24.04
N PHE A 147 -4.59 6.32 -23.71
CA PHE A 147 -4.80 7.65 -23.15
C PHE A 147 -5.08 7.72 -21.64
N ASN A 148 -5.28 6.56 -20.94
CA ASN A 148 -5.61 6.55 -19.54
C ASN A 148 -4.78 5.49 -18.82
N SER A 149 -3.69 5.88 -18.14
CA SER A 149 -2.91 4.94 -17.34
C SER A 149 -3.79 4.42 -16.18
N VAL A 150 -4.15 3.14 -16.21
CA VAL A 150 -4.93 2.48 -15.14
C VAL A 150 -4.22 2.64 -13.79
N SER A 151 -2.88 2.67 -13.80
CA SER A 151 -2.07 2.83 -12.59
C SER A 151 -2.32 4.12 -11.82
N SER A 152 -2.74 5.22 -12.48
CA SER A 152 -3.08 6.46 -11.79
C SER A 152 -4.44 6.43 -11.10
N ARG A 153 -5.29 5.44 -11.41
CA ARG A 153 -6.68 5.34 -10.99
C ARG A 153 -7.00 4.12 -10.14
N SER A 154 -6.04 3.23 -9.96
CA SER A 154 -6.18 2.00 -9.17
C SER A 154 -5.15 1.95 -8.06
N HIS A 155 -5.48 1.27 -6.97
CA HIS A 155 -4.54 0.95 -5.89
C HIS A 155 -3.97 -0.43 -6.13
N ALA A 156 -2.64 -0.56 -6.15
CA ALA A 156 -1.97 -1.85 -6.16
C ALA A 156 -1.51 -2.19 -4.74
N VAL A 157 -1.84 -3.40 -4.27
CA VAL A 157 -1.47 -3.87 -2.93
C VAL A 157 -0.75 -5.20 -3.07
N LEU A 158 0.53 -5.19 -2.78
CA LEU A 158 1.37 -6.38 -2.65
C LEU A 158 1.44 -6.77 -1.18
N GLN A 159 1.07 -8.01 -0.86
CA GLN A 159 1.18 -8.55 0.49
C GLN A 159 2.19 -9.69 0.51
N ILE A 160 3.21 -9.58 1.34
CA ILE A 160 4.21 -10.62 1.59
C ILE A 160 3.91 -11.21 2.97
N PHE A 161 3.62 -12.49 3.01
CA PHE A 161 3.31 -13.25 4.23
C PHE A 161 4.56 -14.02 4.66
N LEU A 162 4.99 -13.85 5.89
CA LEU A 162 6.04 -14.62 6.52
C LEU A 162 5.40 -15.52 7.57
N GLU A 163 5.35 -16.81 7.29
CA GLU A 163 4.87 -17.82 8.24
C GLU A 163 6.08 -18.46 8.91
N LYS A 164 6.25 -18.20 10.20
CA LYS A 164 7.31 -18.74 11.04
C LYS A 164 6.79 -19.92 11.84
N SER A 165 7.51 -21.03 11.80
CA SER A 165 7.26 -22.21 12.62
C SER A 165 8.28 -22.29 13.73
N ASP A 166 7.81 -22.44 14.96
CA ASP A 166 8.67 -22.74 16.10
C ASP A 166 9.07 -24.23 16.04
N PRO A 167 10.37 -24.57 15.97
CA PRO A 167 10.82 -25.96 15.86
C PRO A 167 10.46 -26.82 17.05
N LEU A 168 10.28 -26.23 18.26
CA LEU A 168 10.02 -26.94 19.50
C LEU A 168 8.52 -27.15 19.73
N THR A 169 7.73 -26.07 19.61
CA THR A 169 6.30 -26.09 19.90
C THR A 169 5.44 -26.42 18.70
N ARG A 170 6.01 -26.37 17.47
CA ARG A 170 5.30 -26.45 16.18
C ARG A 170 4.22 -25.36 16.00
N ALA A 171 4.19 -24.38 16.87
CA ALA A 171 3.32 -23.23 16.69
C ALA A 171 3.74 -22.43 15.44
N THR A 172 2.77 -21.94 14.71
CA THR A 172 3.01 -21.09 13.54
C THR A 172 2.48 -19.69 13.81
N ALA A 173 3.27 -18.68 13.46
CA ALA A 173 2.87 -17.29 13.50
C ALA A 173 3.04 -16.68 12.10
N THR A 174 2.03 -15.96 11.63
CA THR A 174 2.07 -15.30 10.32
C THR A 174 2.15 -13.79 10.51
N THR A 175 3.16 -13.17 9.90
CA THR A 175 3.25 -11.72 9.76
C THR A 175 3.03 -11.30 8.32
N VAL A 176 2.58 -10.07 8.12
CA VAL A 176 2.26 -9.55 6.79
C VAL A 176 2.95 -8.21 6.59
N LEU A 177 3.69 -8.08 5.51
CA LEU A 177 4.14 -6.80 4.97
C LEU A 177 3.22 -6.40 3.82
N SER A 178 2.48 -5.31 3.97
CA SER A 178 1.64 -4.73 2.91
C SER A 178 2.36 -3.54 2.27
N LEU A 179 2.59 -3.60 0.97
CA LEU A 179 3.24 -2.55 0.17
C LEU A 179 2.20 -2.03 -0.83
N CYS A 180 1.80 -0.75 -0.66
CA CYS A 180 0.67 -0.18 -1.37
C CYS A 180 1.09 1.00 -2.25
N ASP A 181 0.91 0.86 -3.57
CA ASP A 181 0.97 1.97 -4.52
C ASP A 181 -0.44 2.50 -4.73
N LEU A 182 -0.77 3.64 -4.13
CA LEU A 182 -2.12 4.19 -4.16
C LEU A 182 -2.39 4.97 -5.46
N ALA A 183 -3.65 5.03 -5.85
CA ALA A 183 -4.14 5.90 -6.92
C ALA A 183 -3.78 7.37 -6.66
N GLY A 184 -3.90 8.22 -7.68
CA GLY A 184 -3.70 9.66 -7.54
C GLY A 184 -4.69 10.29 -6.57
N SER A 185 -4.19 11.17 -5.69
CA SER A 185 -5.00 11.83 -4.65
C SER A 185 -5.76 13.06 -5.16
N GLU A 186 -5.52 13.48 -6.39
CA GLU A 186 -6.17 14.61 -7.02
C GLU A 186 -7.67 14.37 -7.25
N ARG A 187 -8.45 15.46 -7.20
CA ARG A 187 -9.89 15.39 -7.48
C ARG A 187 -10.16 15.08 -8.96
N ALA A 188 -11.17 14.25 -9.22
CA ALA A 188 -11.58 13.92 -10.59
C ALA A 188 -11.92 15.17 -11.41
N ALA A 189 -11.47 15.18 -12.68
CA ALA A 189 -11.78 16.24 -13.63
C ALA A 189 -13.29 16.37 -13.92
N ALA A 190 -13.71 17.54 -14.43
CA ALA A 190 -15.12 17.94 -14.60
C ALA A 190 -15.96 17.16 -15.62
N ASP A 191 -15.37 16.24 -16.40
CA ASP A 191 -16.07 15.47 -17.46
C ASP A 191 -17.06 14.44 -16.89
N ALA A 192 -18.25 14.35 -17.48
CA ALA A 192 -19.38 13.57 -16.95
C ALA A 192 -19.15 12.04 -16.86
N GLU A 193 -18.45 11.44 -17.83
CA GLU A 193 -18.08 10.02 -17.79
C GLU A 193 -16.95 9.75 -16.80
N ARG A 194 -15.95 10.65 -16.76
CA ARG A 194 -14.85 10.63 -15.80
C ARG A 194 -15.31 10.93 -14.37
N ARG A 195 -16.47 11.59 -14.16
CA ARG A 195 -17.04 11.82 -12.83
C ARG A 195 -17.45 10.55 -12.11
N LYS A 196 -18.06 9.58 -12.80
CA LYS A 196 -18.46 8.31 -12.16
C LYS A 196 -17.23 7.49 -11.74
N GLU A 197 -16.26 7.35 -12.63
CA GLU A 197 -15.00 6.64 -12.34
C GLU A 197 -14.21 7.38 -11.25
N GLY A 198 -14.03 8.68 -11.37
CA GLY A 198 -13.36 9.52 -10.38
C GLY A 198 -14.07 9.55 -9.03
N ALA A 199 -15.39 9.37 -8.97
CA ALA A 199 -16.12 9.27 -7.73
C ALA A 199 -15.74 8.02 -6.93
N TYR A 200 -15.48 6.88 -7.58
CA TYR A 200 -15.05 5.65 -6.91
C TYR A 200 -13.59 5.71 -6.45
N ILE A 201 -12.70 6.29 -7.28
CA ILE A 201 -11.28 6.50 -6.91
C ILE A 201 -11.20 7.44 -5.71
N ASN A 202 -11.91 8.56 -5.78
CA ASN A 202 -11.98 9.53 -4.70
C ASN A 202 -12.65 8.96 -3.45
N ARG A 203 -13.59 8.01 -3.58
CA ARG A 203 -14.24 7.35 -2.44
C ARG A 203 -13.25 6.62 -1.55
N SER A 204 -12.37 5.80 -2.12
CA SER A 204 -11.37 5.03 -1.37
C SER A 204 -10.37 5.93 -0.67
N LEU A 205 -9.85 6.95 -1.36
CA LEU A 205 -8.91 7.92 -0.78
C LEU A 205 -9.59 8.89 0.19
N LEU A 206 -10.85 9.27 -0.05
CA LEU A 206 -11.65 10.05 0.88
C LEU A 206 -11.93 9.26 2.17
N ALA A 207 -12.29 7.98 2.05
CA ALA A 207 -12.48 7.09 3.20
C ALA A 207 -11.17 6.97 4.00
N LEU A 208 -10.02 6.76 3.33
CA LEU A 208 -8.71 6.72 3.97
C LEU A 208 -8.41 8.04 4.70
N GLY A 209 -8.61 9.19 4.03
CA GLY A 209 -8.41 10.51 4.63
C GLY A 209 -9.32 10.79 5.84
N THR A 210 -10.57 10.30 5.79
CA THR A 210 -11.53 10.41 6.90
C THR A 210 -11.08 9.57 8.09
N ILE A 211 -10.64 8.33 7.86
CA ILE A 211 -10.12 7.45 8.92
C ILE A 211 -8.89 8.05 9.57
N ILE A 212 -7.91 8.48 8.78
CA ILE A 212 -6.69 9.14 9.29
C ILE A 212 -7.05 10.40 10.11
N ALA A 213 -8.03 11.20 9.65
CA ALA A 213 -8.46 12.39 10.38
C ALA A 213 -9.10 12.05 11.73
N ARG A 214 -9.95 11.00 11.80
CA ARG A 214 -10.59 10.55 13.03
C ARG A 214 -9.58 9.93 13.99
N LEU A 215 -8.70 9.05 13.52
CA LEU A 215 -7.64 8.46 14.34
C LEU A 215 -6.73 9.53 14.93
N SER A 216 -6.30 10.50 14.12
CA SER A 216 -5.50 11.64 14.59
C SER A 216 -6.22 12.49 15.64
N ALA A 217 -7.53 12.71 15.50
CA ALA A 217 -8.32 13.44 16.49
C ALA A 217 -8.49 12.66 17.79
N SER A 218 -8.77 11.35 17.72
CA SER A 218 -8.92 10.49 18.90
C SER A 218 -7.62 10.37 19.69
N SER A 219 -6.46 10.29 19.01
CA SER A 219 -5.14 10.28 19.66
C SER A 219 -4.88 11.55 20.48
N VAL A 220 -5.37 12.71 20.01
CA VAL A 220 -5.23 14.00 20.71
C VAL A 220 -6.24 14.16 21.85
N ALA A 221 -7.47 13.68 21.65
CA ALA A 221 -8.56 13.85 22.61
C ALA A 221 -8.58 12.79 23.73
N GLY A 222 -7.87 11.68 23.57
CA GLY A 222 -7.91 10.53 24.50
C GLY A 222 -9.24 9.78 24.52
N ASP A 223 -10.13 10.03 23.53
CA ASP A 223 -11.45 9.43 23.44
C ASP A 223 -11.46 8.28 22.43
N SER A 224 -11.61 7.06 22.94
CA SER A 224 -11.52 5.82 22.15
C SER A 224 -12.86 5.33 21.58
N HIS A 225 -13.96 6.08 21.75
CA HIS A 225 -15.31 5.58 21.45
C HIS A 225 -15.87 5.98 20.08
N GLU A 226 -15.13 6.71 19.25
CA GLU A 226 -15.62 7.09 17.93
C GLU A 226 -15.56 5.90 16.96
N HIS A 227 -16.70 5.58 16.34
CA HIS A 227 -16.76 4.54 15.31
C HIS A 227 -15.94 4.93 14.08
N ILE A 228 -14.89 4.17 13.78
CA ILE A 228 -14.05 4.37 12.60
C ILE A 228 -14.63 3.60 11.39
N PRO A 229 -14.99 4.28 10.28
CA PRO A 229 -15.73 3.67 9.17
C PRO A 229 -14.83 2.92 8.18
N TYR A 230 -14.13 1.88 8.64
CA TYR A 230 -13.25 1.07 7.78
C TYR A 230 -13.98 0.40 6.60
N ARG A 231 -15.29 0.20 6.69
CA ARG A 231 -16.10 -0.48 5.67
C ARG A 231 -16.55 0.42 4.52
N ASP A 232 -16.23 1.71 4.55
CA ASP A 232 -16.64 2.66 3.51
C ASP A 232 -15.93 2.43 2.17
N SER A 233 -14.74 1.76 2.18
CA SER A 233 -14.08 1.32 0.96
C SER A 233 -13.38 -0.03 1.16
N LYS A 234 -13.14 -0.75 0.05
CA LYS A 234 -12.37 -2.00 0.09
C LYS A 234 -10.91 -1.77 0.50
N LEU A 235 -10.33 -0.64 0.11
CA LEU A 235 -8.98 -0.27 0.52
C LEU A 235 -8.88 -0.12 2.04
N THR A 236 -9.75 0.69 2.64
CA THR A 236 -9.72 0.95 4.08
C THR A 236 -10.08 -0.29 4.88
N ARG A 237 -10.94 -1.14 4.34
CA ARG A 237 -11.28 -2.42 4.93
C ARG A 237 -10.08 -3.38 4.92
N LEU A 238 -9.34 -3.46 3.81
CA LEU A 238 -8.13 -4.29 3.69
C LEU A 238 -7.02 -3.79 4.64
N LEU A 239 -6.89 -2.48 4.79
CA LEU A 239 -5.89 -1.84 5.66
C LEU A 239 -6.36 -1.66 7.11
N GLN A 240 -7.56 -2.16 7.47
CA GLN A 240 -8.15 -1.95 8.80
C GLN A 240 -7.20 -2.34 9.92
N HIS A 241 -6.62 -3.53 9.89
CA HIS A 241 -5.71 -4.02 10.92
C HIS A 241 -4.49 -3.08 11.10
N SER A 242 -3.91 -2.63 10.00
CA SER A 242 -2.78 -1.70 10.01
C SER A 242 -3.15 -0.35 10.61
N LEU A 243 -4.28 0.20 10.20
CA LEU A 243 -4.73 1.53 10.62
C LEU A 243 -5.29 1.54 12.06
N SER A 244 -5.68 0.39 12.60
CA SER A 244 -6.17 0.25 13.99
C SER A 244 -5.06 -0.01 15.02
N GLY A 245 -3.79 0.14 14.65
CA GLY A 245 -2.65 -0.04 15.55
C GLY A 245 -2.08 -1.47 15.57
N GLY A 246 -2.60 -2.40 14.76
CA GLY A 246 -2.11 -3.77 14.67
C GLY A 246 -0.83 -3.95 13.84
N ALA A 247 -0.29 -2.88 13.25
CA ALA A 247 0.90 -2.93 12.41
C ALA A 247 1.74 -1.66 12.55
N LEU A 248 3.03 -1.77 12.25
CA LEU A 248 3.88 -0.60 12.04
C LEU A 248 3.58 -0.01 10.65
N VAL A 249 3.19 1.26 10.62
CA VAL A 249 2.77 1.92 9.38
C VAL A 249 3.77 3.00 8.99
N SER A 250 4.13 3.04 7.72
CA SER A 250 4.91 4.11 7.14
C SER A 250 4.20 4.71 5.93
N VAL A 251 4.12 6.04 5.88
CA VAL A 251 3.44 6.79 4.83
C VAL A 251 4.45 7.63 4.08
N LEU A 252 4.67 7.32 2.80
CA LEU A 252 5.49 8.12 1.90
C LEU A 252 4.58 9.05 1.09
N CYS A 253 4.62 10.36 1.39
CA CYS A 253 3.89 11.36 0.65
C CYS A 253 4.76 11.98 -0.44
N THR A 254 4.33 11.88 -1.70
CA THR A 254 5.03 12.48 -2.85
C THR A 254 4.31 13.74 -3.30
N ILE A 255 5.06 14.79 -3.59
CA ILE A 255 4.55 16.11 -4.00
C ILE A 255 5.20 16.59 -5.28
N ASP A 256 4.49 17.44 -6.02
CA ASP A 256 5.05 18.16 -7.16
C ASP A 256 5.57 19.53 -6.67
N THR A 257 6.85 19.77 -6.87
CA THR A 257 7.53 21.03 -6.53
C THR A 257 7.80 21.92 -7.74
N HIS A 258 7.49 21.48 -8.93
CA HIS A 258 7.81 22.18 -10.17
C HIS A 258 6.61 22.90 -10.79
N SER A 259 5.40 22.41 -10.55
CA SER A 259 4.19 23.01 -11.11
C SER A 259 3.82 24.32 -10.41
N THR A 260 3.64 25.37 -11.19
CA THR A 260 3.10 26.68 -10.75
C THR A 260 1.58 26.78 -10.90
N ALA A 261 0.93 25.74 -11.44
CA ALA A 261 -0.50 25.72 -11.64
C ALA A 261 -1.22 25.73 -10.27
N LYS A 262 -2.21 26.63 -10.09
CA LYS A 262 -2.97 26.76 -8.85
C LYS A 262 -3.57 25.45 -8.36
N GLN A 263 -4.03 24.58 -9.28
CA GLN A 263 -4.59 23.28 -8.94
C GLN A 263 -3.52 22.34 -8.37
N ALA A 264 -2.34 22.25 -8.98
CA ALA A 264 -1.24 21.41 -8.49
C ALA A 264 -0.74 21.86 -7.10
N LEU A 265 -0.67 23.17 -6.89
CA LEU A 265 -0.33 23.74 -5.57
C LEU A 265 -1.39 23.38 -4.51
N ALA A 266 -2.67 23.45 -4.86
CA ALA A 266 -3.76 23.05 -3.95
C ALA A 266 -3.68 21.56 -3.59
N GLU A 267 -3.42 20.68 -4.55
CA GLU A 267 -3.26 19.24 -4.31
C GLU A 267 -1.99 18.92 -3.51
N THR A 268 -0.89 19.64 -3.74
CA THR A 268 0.31 19.56 -2.89
C THR A 268 0.00 19.90 -1.44
N VAL A 269 -0.73 20.99 -1.19
CA VAL A 269 -1.16 21.38 0.17
C VAL A 269 -2.10 20.32 0.78
N ASN A 270 -3.00 19.72 0.00
CA ASN A 270 -3.86 18.62 0.47
C ASN A 270 -3.04 17.40 0.89
N THR A 271 -2.02 17.03 0.11
CA THR A 271 -1.09 15.94 0.43
C THR A 271 -0.33 16.23 1.72
N LEU A 272 0.18 17.45 1.92
CA LEU A 272 0.86 17.84 3.15
C LEU A 272 -0.06 17.84 4.37
N ARG A 273 -1.33 18.23 4.20
CA ARG A 273 -2.35 18.13 5.27
C ARG A 273 -2.67 16.69 5.64
N PHE A 274 -2.76 15.79 4.64
CA PHE A 274 -2.93 14.36 4.89
C PHE A 274 -1.73 13.80 5.66
N ALA A 275 -0.50 14.08 5.23
CA ALA A 275 0.73 13.64 5.88
C ALA A 275 0.82 14.13 7.34
N ALA A 276 0.47 15.40 7.60
CA ALA A 276 0.47 15.96 8.95
C ALA A 276 -0.55 15.30 9.89
N ARG A 277 -1.68 14.82 9.37
CA ARG A 277 -2.65 14.02 10.16
C ARG A 277 -2.15 12.60 10.37
N ALA A 278 -1.63 11.97 9.31
CA ALA A 278 -1.12 10.60 9.38
C ALA A 278 0.02 10.43 10.40
N LYS A 279 0.83 11.47 10.61
CA LYS A 279 1.87 11.48 11.64
C LYS A 279 1.34 11.31 13.07
N ASN A 280 0.11 11.69 13.35
CA ASN A 280 -0.48 11.67 14.68
C ASN A 280 -1.32 10.39 14.92
N VAL A 281 -1.30 9.43 14.01
CA VAL A 281 -1.91 8.11 14.12
C VAL A 281 -0.87 7.08 14.55
#